data_01d03375c672fd6fa329d8f3b7d9c2d9
#
_entry.id   01d03375c672fd6fa329d8f3b7d9c2d9
#
_cell.length_a   1.000
_cell.length_b   1.000
_cell.length_c   1.000
_cell.angle_alpha   90.00
_cell.angle_beta   90.00
_cell.angle_gamma   90.00
#
_symmetry.space_group_name_H-M   'P 1'
#
loop_
_entity.id
_entity.type
_entity.pdbx_description
1 polymer ?
#
loop_
_entity_poly.entity_id
_entity_poly.type
_entity_poly.pdbx_seq_one_letter_code
_entity_poly.pdbx_strand_id
1 'polypeptide(L)'
;MPLTLPNLDDRRYQDLRDEALSRIPVYTPEWTNFNKSDPGVTLVELFAFLTENLLYRCNQIPDRNRKKFLSLLNVPLQPATSAQGLITIWNVKGPMQTVTLSPGVDVRSGQVPFQTTRGMVSTVN
;
A
#
# COMPACT_ATOMS: atom_id res chain seq x y z
N MET A 1 9.17 -1.96 14.46
CA MET A 1 8.50 -2.95 13.57
C MET A 1 7.14 -2.42 13.23
N PRO A 2 6.76 -2.31 11.95
CA PRO A 2 5.39 -2.00 11.61
C PRO A 2 4.51 -3.17 12.04
N LEU A 3 3.44 -2.88 12.78
CA LEU A 3 2.44 -3.88 13.13
C LEU A 3 1.68 -4.25 11.85
N THR A 4 1.88 -5.47 11.37
CA THR A 4 1.11 -6.01 10.25
C THR A 4 -0.33 -6.24 10.71
N LEU A 5 -1.28 -5.76 9.92
CA LEU A 5 -2.70 -6.02 10.18
C LEU A 5 -3.02 -7.46 9.80
N PRO A 6 -3.78 -8.19 10.62
CA PRO A 6 -4.23 -9.51 10.25
C PRO A 6 -5.20 -9.43 9.07
N ASN A 7 -5.01 -10.30 8.08
CA ASN A 7 -6.00 -10.58 7.07
C ASN A 7 -6.96 -11.64 7.64
N LEU A 8 -8.24 -11.34 7.68
CA LEU A 8 -9.24 -12.24 8.29
C LEU A 8 -9.60 -13.37 7.34
N ASP A 9 -9.68 -13.09 6.05
CA ASP A 9 -9.95 -14.06 5.00
C ASP A 9 -9.38 -13.55 3.67
N ASP A 10 -8.56 -14.35 3.00
CA ASP A 10 -7.85 -14.02 1.76
C ASP A 10 -8.47 -14.67 0.51
N ARG A 11 -9.55 -15.46 0.68
CA ARG A 11 -10.23 -16.09 -0.44
C ARG A 11 -10.78 -15.06 -1.41
N ARG A 12 -10.57 -15.32 -2.70
CA ARG A 12 -11.04 -14.53 -3.82
C ARG A 12 -12.24 -15.18 -4.48
N TYR A 13 -12.86 -14.47 -5.39
CA TYR A 13 -13.99 -14.95 -6.18
C TYR A 13 -13.75 -16.35 -6.76
N GLN A 14 -12.57 -16.61 -7.33
CA GLN A 14 -12.25 -17.92 -7.92
C GLN A 14 -12.22 -19.03 -6.89
N ASP A 15 -11.60 -18.80 -5.72
CA ASP A 15 -11.50 -19.78 -4.65
C ASP A 15 -12.89 -20.14 -4.11
N LEU A 16 -13.74 -19.12 -3.90
CA LEU A 16 -15.11 -19.28 -3.41
C LEU A 16 -15.98 -20.04 -4.42
N ARG A 17 -15.86 -19.70 -5.70
CA ARG A 17 -16.57 -20.36 -6.78
C ARG A 17 -16.16 -21.83 -6.90
N ASP A 18 -14.87 -22.10 -6.94
CA ASP A 18 -14.33 -23.45 -7.14
C ASP A 18 -14.62 -24.32 -5.90
N GLU A 19 -14.56 -23.78 -4.69
CA GLU A 19 -15.01 -24.43 -3.48
C GLU A 19 -16.50 -24.80 -3.56
N ALA A 20 -17.36 -23.86 -3.96
CA ALA A 20 -18.78 -24.10 -4.09
C ALA A 20 -19.10 -25.18 -5.14
N LEU A 21 -18.46 -25.10 -6.31
CA LEU A 21 -18.66 -26.11 -7.36
C LEU A 21 -18.16 -27.50 -6.95
N SER A 22 -17.08 -27.60 -6.19
CA SER A 22 -16.55 -28.88 -5.71
C SER A 22 -17.49 -29.59 -4.73
N ARG A 23 -18.37 -28.85 -4.06
CA ARG A 23 -19.35 -29.38 -3.10
C ARG A 23 -20.61 -29.92 -3.76
N ILE A 24 -20.94 -29.48 -4.98
CA ILE A 24 -22.18 -29.87 -5.68
C ILE A 24 -22.31 -31.37 -5.84
N PRO A 25 -21.30 -32.16 -6.28
CA PRO A 25 -21.42 -33.60 -6.44
C PRO A 25 -21.73 -34.33 -5.15
N VAL A 26 -21.38 -33.74 -3.99
CA VAL A 26 -21.63 -34.33 -2.67
C VAL A 26 -23.09 -34.14 -2.24
N TYR A 27 -23.67 -32.97 -2.52
CA TYR A 27 -25.02 -32.63 -2.05
C TYR A 27 -26.10 -32.84 -3.10
N THR A 28 -25.74 -32.75 -4.39
CA THR A 28 -26.67 -32.82 -5.52
C THR A 28 -26.00 -33.58 -6.67
N PRO A 29 -25.79 -34.90 -6.54
CA PRO A 29 -25.07 -35.70 -7.54
C PRO A 29 -25.78 -35.75 -8.89
N GLU A 30 -27.06 -35.41 -8.95
CA GLU A 30 -27.86 -35.35 -10.18
C GLU A 30 -27.51 -34.11 -11.04
N TRP A 31 -26.90 -33.08 -10.45
CA TRP A 31 -26.48 -31.90 -11.19
C TRP A 31 -25.08 -32.10 -11.79
N THR A 32 -25.05 -32.42 -13.08
CA THR A 32 -23.83 -32.75 -13.82
C THR A 32 -23.39 -31.67 -14.81
N ASN A 33 -24.25 -30.66 -15.03
CA ASN A 33 -23.95 -29.59 -15.99
C ASN A 33 -23.28 -28.38 -15.28
N PHE A 34 -21.98 -28.23 -15.45
CA PHE A 34 -21.20 -27.11 -14.91
C PHE A 34 -20.82 -26.08 -15.97
N ASN A 35 -21.57 -25.99 -17.06
CA ASN A 35 -21.35 -24.98 -18.09
C ASN A 35 -21.70 -23.58 -17.58
N LYS A 36 -20.98 -22.56 -18.04
CA LYS A 36 -21.24 -21.17 -17.68
C LYS A 36 -22.63 -20.65 -18.07
N SER A 37 -23.29 -21.35 -19.01
CA SER A 37 -24.67 -21.03 -19.44
C SER A 37 -25.73 -21.66 -18.53
N ASP A 38 -25.35 -22.47 -17.53
CA ASP A 38 -26.27 -23.08 -16.59
C ASP A 38 -26.72 -22.02 -15.55
N PRO A 39 -28.03 -21.87 -15.32
CA PRO A 39 -28.54 -20.90 -14.34
C PRO A 39 -28.03 -21.14 -12.92
N GLY A 40 -27.83 -22.42 -12.54
CA GLY A 40 -27.30 -22.78 -11.23
C GLY A 40 -25.85 -22.33 -11.06
N VAL A 41 -25.01 -22.52 -12.08
CA VAL A 41 -23.63 -22.03 -12.09
C VAL A 41 -23.61 -20.50 -12.00
N THR A 42 -24.49 -19.81 -12.73
CA THR A 42 -24.62 -18.36 -12.65
C THR A 42 -24.97 -17.88 -11.24
N LEU A 43 -25.84 -18.60 -10.52
CA LEU A 43 -26.17 -18.27 -9.12
C LEU A 43 -24.96 -18.48 -8.21
N VAL A 44 -24.23 -19.58 -8.37
CA VAL A 44 -23.00 -19.85 -7.59
C VAL A 44 -21.97 -18.73 -7.82
N GLU A 45 -21.78 -18.31 -9.07
CA GLU A 45 -20.87 -17.22 -9.43
C GLU A 45 -21.32 -15.88 -8.81
N LEU A 46 -22.62 -15.60 -8.79
CA LEU A 46 -23.17 -14.40 -8.16
C LEU A 46 -22.92 -14.41 -6.65
N PHE A 47 -23.16 -15.56 -5.98
CA PHE A 47 -22.88 -15.67 -4.55
C PHE A 47 -21.40 -15.56 -4.23
N ALA A 48 -20.51 -16.14 -5.04
CA ALA A 48 -19.07 -16.00 -4.89
C ALA A 48 -18.65 -14.52 -4.99
N PHE A 49 -19.17 -13.80 -5.96
CA PHE A 49 -18.91 -12.36 -6.12
C PHE A 49 -19.41 -11.53 -4.92
N LEU A 50 -20.63 -11.78 -4.45
CA LEU A 50 -21.17 -11.09 -3.28
C LEU A 50 -20.37 -11.40 -2.03
N THR A 51 -19.93 -12.65 -1.86
CA THR A 51 -19.12 -13.09 -0.73
C THR A 51 -17.75 -12.42 -0.74
N GLU A 52 -17.07 -12.34 -1.88
CA GLU A 52 -15.80 -11.61 -1.99
C GLU A 52 -15.94 -10.15 -1.56
N ASN A 53 -17.02 -9.46 -1.96
CA ASN A 53 -17.30 -8.10 -1.52
C ASN A 53 -17.50 -7.99 0.01
N LEU A 54 -18.15 -8.98 0.63
CA LEU A 54 -18.29 -9.02 2.08
C LEU A 54 -16.95 -9.25 2.77
N LEU A 55 -16.13 -10.19 2.29
CA LEU A 55 -14.79 -10.48 2.83
C LEU A 55 -13.88 -9.25 2.73
N TYR A 56 -13.92 -8.54 1.60
CA TYR A 56 -13.21 -7.27 1.46
C TYR A 56 -13.60 -6.27 2.55
N ARG A 57 -14.90 -6.11 2.85
CA ARG A 57 -15.37 -5.23 3.91
C ARG A 57 -14.94 -5.72 5.30
N CYS A 58 -14.99 -7.02 5.54
CA CYS A 58 -14.52 -7.63 6.80
C CYS A 58 -13.02 -7.36 7.02
N ASN A 59 -12.21 -7.49 5.99
CA ASN A 59 -10.78 -7.24 6.06
C ASN A 59 -10.41 -5.77 6.35
N GLN A 60 -11.36 -4.84 6.21
CA GLN A 60 -11.16 -3.45 6.60
C GLN A 60 -11.40 -3.17 8.08
N ILE A 61 -12.07 -4.09 8.79
CA ILE A 61 -12.41 -3.91 10.21
C ILE A 61 -11.17 -3.77 11.10
N PRO A 62 -10.12 -4.60 10.97
CA PRO A 62 -8.93 -4.48 11.81
C PRO A 62 -8.25 -3.11 11.71
N ASP A 63 -8.13 -2.54 10.50
CA ASP A 63 -7.54 -1.22 10.31
C ASP A 63 -8.38 -0.10 10.95
N ARG A 64 -9.70 -0.17 10.78
CA ARG A 64 -10.63 0.80 11.39
C ARG A 64 -10.58 0.72 12.92
N ASN A 65 -10.57 -0.47 13.48
CA ASN A 65 -10.47 -0.67 14.92
C ASN A 65 -9.15 -0.15 15.46
N ARG A 66 -8.03 -0.45 14.80
CA ARG A 66 -6.71 0.08 15.16
C ARG A 66 -6.70 1.61 15.21
N LYS A 67 -7.23 2.27 14.17
CA LYS A 67 -7.32 3.73 14.12
C LYS A 67 -8.18 4.28 15.26
N LYS A 68 -9.30 3.62 15.58
CA LYS A 68 -10.16 3.98 16.72
C LYS A 68 -9.43 3.85 18.05
N PHE A 69 -8.71 2.75 18.28
CA PHE A 69 -7.94 2.57 19.51
C PHE A 69 -6.83 3.61 19.65
N LEU A 70 -6.10 3.90 18.58
CA LEU A 70 -5.07 4.96 18.60
C LEU A 70 -5.69 6.33 18.93
N SER A 71 -6.86 6.63 18.37
CA SER A 71 -7.60 7.85 18.68
C SER A 71 -8.03 7.90 20.15
N LEU A 72 -8.50 6.79 20.74
CA LEU A 72 -8.87 6.71 22.15
C LEU A 72 -7.67 6.90 23.09
N LEU A 73 -6.49 6.42 22.66
CA LEU A 73 -5.23 6.62 23.37
C LEU A 73 -4.61 8.00 23.14
N ASN A 74 -5.30 8.86 22.41
CA ASN A 74 -4.83 10.21 22.07
C ASN A 74 -3.50 10.22 21.31
N VAL A 75 -3.24 9.17 20.51
CA VAL A 75 -2.08 9.06 19.62
C VAL A 75 -2.49 9.59 18.23
N PRO A 76 -2.05 10.81 17.86
CA PRO A 76 -2.42 11.39 16.56
C PRO A 76 -1.75 10.63 15.42
N LEU A 77 -2.40 10.62 14.26
CA LEU A 77 -1.77 10.17 13.03
C LEU A 77 -0.62 11.13 12.69
N GLN A 78 0.55 10.59 12.40
CA GLN A 78 1.67 11.40 11.95
C GLN A 78 1.40 11.87 10.51
N PRO A 79 1.46 13.19 10.25
CA PRO A 79 1.36 13.69 8.89
C PRO A 79 2.58 13.25 8.07
N ALA A 80 2.43 13.31 6.74
CA ALA A 80 3.57 13.10 5.87
C ALA A 80 4.64 14.17 6.14
N THR A 81 5.89 13.74 6.28
CA THR A 81 7.04 14.61 6.44
C THR A 81 7.89 14.59 5.17
N SER A 82 8.48 15.73 4.86
CA SER A 82 9.38 15.85 3.70
C SER A 82 10.62 14.95 3.90
N ALA A 83 11.04 14.29 2.85
CA ALA A 83 12.29 13.56 2.85
C ALA A 83 13.47 14.52 3.06
N GLN A 84 14.43 14.13 3.90
CA GLN A 84 15.64 14.89 4.17
C GLN A 84 16.85 14.01 3.94
N GLY A 85 17.93 14.59 3.43
CA GLY A 85 19.16 13.87 3.16
C GLY A 85 20.37 14.80 3.17
N LEU A 86 21.55 14.20 3.17
CA LEU A 86 22.82 14.91 3.05
C LEU A 86 23.20 14.97 1.57
N ILE A 87 23.69 16.13 1.13
CA ILE A 87 24.27 16.31 -0.19
C ILE A 87 25.75 16.63 -0.03
N THR A 88 26.57 16.02 -0.87
CA THR A 88 27.99 16.32 -0.99
C THR A 88 28.22 17.09 -2.27
N ILE A 89 28.94 18.19 -2.16
CA ILE A 89 29.27 19.04 -3.29
C ILE A 89 30.78 18.92 -3.49
N TRP A 90 31.18 18.57 -4.70
CA TRP A 90 32.61 18.49 -5.08
C TRP A 90 32.86 19.26 -6.37
N ASN A 91 34.08 19.75 -6.51
CA ASN A 91 34.53 20.42 -7.73
C ASN A 91 35.42 19.47 -8.57
N VAL A 92 35.14 19.37 -9.84
CA VAL A 92 35.88 18.52 -10.79
C VAL A 92 37.00 19.32 -11.49
N LYS A 93 36.93 20.64 -11.47
CA LYS A 93 37.82 21.52 -12.30
C LYS A 93 39.00 22.14 -11.53
N GLY A 94 39.36 21.61 -10.35
CA GLY A 94 40.50 22.10 -9.58
C GLY A 94 40.12 23.00 -8.38
N PRO A 95 41.06 23.60 -7.68
CA PRO A 95 40.78 24.35 -6.46
C PRO A 95 39.85 25.53 -6.75
N MET A 96 38.81 25.63 -5.98
CA MET A 96 37.87 26.77 -6.03
C MET A 96 38.25 27.79 -4.98
N GLN A 97 38.01 29.05 -5.29
CA GLN A 97 37.94 30.10 -4.28
C GLN A 97 36.75 29.86 -3.35
N THR A 98 36.65 30.62 -2.27
CA THR A 98 35.53 30.53 -1.32
C THR A 98 34.18 30.45 -2.03
N VAL A 99 33.44 29.39 -1.77
CA VAL A 99 32.08 29.20 -2.29
C VAL A 99 31.10 29.32 -1.15
N THR A 100 30.20 30.26 -1.30
CA THR A 100 29.09 30.45 -0.35
C THR A 100 27.82 29.89 -0.98
N LEU A 101 27.22 28.91 -0.32
CA LEU A 101 25.90 28.37 -0.69
C LEU A 101 24.86 28.90 0.30
N SER A 102 23.89 29.60 -0.23
CA SER A 102 22.76 30.09 0.59
C SER A 102 21.76 28.96 0.86
N PRO A 103 20.99 29.04 1.96
CA PRO A 103 19.81 28.19 2.12
C PRO A 103 18.81 28.43 0.96
N GLY A 104 18.05 27.40 0.59
CA GLY A 104 17.04 27.52 -0.47
C GLY A 104 17.55 27.26 -1.90
N VAL A 105 18.78 26.75 -2.06
CA VAL A 105 19.27 26.34 -3.38
C VAL A 105 18.55 25.07 -3.83
N ASP A 106 17.99 25.09 -5.04
CA ASP A 106 17.32 23.94 -5.63
C ASP A 106 18.33 22.87 -6.05
N VAL A 107 18.09 21.67 -5.59
CA VAL A 107 18.87 20.45 -5.94
C VAL A 107 17.89 19.38 -6.41
N ARG A 108 18.27 18.61 -7.41
CA ARG A 108 17.42 17.54 -7.94
C ARG A 108 18.05 16.18 -7.74
N SER A 109 17.24 15.23 -7.29
CA SER A 109 17.57 13.80 -7.30
C SER A 109 16.67 13.12 -8.34
N GLY A 110 17.19 12.91 -9.53
CA GLY A 110 16.39 12.52 -10.69
C GLY A 110 15.36 13.61 -11.03
N GLN A 111 14.07 13.26 -10.98
CA GLN A 111 12.98 14.23 -11.24
C GLN A 111 12.44 14.91 -9.98
N VAL A 112 12.89 14.50 -8.79
CA VAL A 112 12.38 15.03 -7.52
C VAL A 112 13.17 16.26 -7.12
N PRO A 113 12.53 17.43 -6.96
CA PRO A 113 13.18 18.66 -6.48
C PRO A 113 13.33 18.62 -4.96
N PHE A 114 14.47 19.09 -4.47
CA PHE A 114 14.77 19.34 -3.08
C PHE A 114 15.33 20.76 -2.93
N GLN A 115 15.25 21.30 -1.72
CA GLN A 115 15.86 22.58 -1.39
C GLN A 115 16.82 22.42 -0.22
N THR A 116 17.94 23.13 -0.25
CA THR A 116 18.87 23.14 0.87
C THR A 116 18.27 23.89 2.05
N THR A 117 18.27 23.26 3.22
CA THR A 117 17.76 23.87 4.47
C THR A 117 18.82 24.70 5.18
N ARG A 118 20.10 24.43 4.93
CA ARG A 118 21.24 25.12 5.52
C ARG A 118 22.19 25.59 4.44
N GLY A 119 22.73 26.77 4.62
CA GLY A 119 23.83 27.28 3.81
C GLY A 119 25.17 26.69 4.29
N MET A 120 26.18 26.76 3.44
CA MET A 120 27.56 26.39 3.74
C MET A 120 28.52 27.40 3.14
N VAL A 121 29.55 27.73 3.89
CA VAL A 121 30.71 28.48 3.39
C VAL A 121 31.91 27.53 3.40
N SER A 122 32.45 27.23 2.24
CA SER A 122 33.70 26.47 2.12
C SER A 122 34.83 27.42 1.80
N THR A 123 35.80 27.54 2.71
CA THR A 123 37.06 28.23 2.47
C THR A 123 38.10 27.17 2.10
N VAL A 124 38.84 27.40 1.03
CA VAL A 124 40.00 26.58 0.70
C VAL A 124 41.17 27.11 1.52
N ASN A 125 41.74 26.24 2.38
CA ASN A 125 43.04 26.47 3.01
C ASN A 125 44.15 26.05 2.05
#